data_a5131dd7053271f48ed16e2f37ffa07a
#
_entry.id   a5131dd7053271f48ed16e2f37ffa07a
#
_cell.length_a   1.000
_cell.length_b   1.000
_cell.length_c   1.000
_cell.angle_alpha   90.00
_cell.angle_beta   90.00
_cell.angle_gamma   90.00
#
_symmetry.space_group_name_H-M   'P 1'
#
loop_
_entity.id
_entity.type
_entity.pdbx_description
1 polymer ?
#
loop_
_entity_poly.entity_id
_entity_poly.type
_entity_poly.pdbx_seq_one_letter_code
_entity_poly.pdbx_strand_id
1 'polypeptide(L)'
;MLKGGVIMDVTTPEQAKIAEEAGACAVMALERIPADIRAAGGVSRMSDPKMIKGIQEAVSIPVMAKCRIGHFAEAQILEAIEIDYIDESEVLSPADDKYHIDKTMFKVPFVCGAKDLGEALRRINEGASMIRTKGEPGTGDVVQAVRHMRMMQAEIRRIGAMSEDELYDAAKELQVPYDLVQYVHENKKLPVVNFA
;
A
#
# COMPACT_ATOMS: atom_id res chain seq x y z
N MET A 1 -6.61 -0.26 14.71
CA MET A 1 -7.88 -0.19 13.94
C MET A 1 -7.86 -1.19 12.78
N LEU A 2 -6.88 -1.16 11.86
CA LEU A 2 -6.87 -2.01 10.66
C LEU A 2 -6.42 -3.47 10.88
N LYS A 3 -5.83 -3.84 12.02
CA LYS A 3 -5.33 -5.19 12.28
C LYS A 3 -6.48 -6.20 12.35
N GLY A 4 -6.43 -7.21 11.47
CA GLY A 4 -7.45 -8.24 11.38
C GLY A 4 -8.75 -7.81 10.69
N GLY A 5 -8.78 -6.59 10.14
CA GLY A 5 -9.92 -6.07 9.40
C GLY A 5 -9.83 -6.32 7.90
N VAL A 6 -10.91 -6.00 7.20
CA VAL A 6 -11.03 -6.06 5.74
C VAL A 6 -11.11 -4.66 5.17
N ILE A 7 -10.32 -4.39 4.12
CA ILE A 7 -10.42 -3.18 3.29
C ILE A 7 -11.13 -3.59 2.00
N MET A 8 -12.27 -2.96 1.70
CA MET A 8 -13.07 -3.30 0.52
C MET A 8 -12.90 -2.28 -0.60
N ASP A 9 -12.63 -2.77 -1.80
CA ASP A 9 -12.70 -1.97 -3.03
C ASP A 9 -14.16 -1.63 -3.34
N VAL A 10 -14.47 -0.34 -3.52
CA VAL A 10 -15.83 0.15 -3.80
C VAL A 10 -15.80 1.19 -4.91
N THR A 11 -16.84 1.20 -5.74
CA THR A 11 -16.96 2.10 -6.90
C THR A 11 -18.11 3.10 -6.75
N THR A 12 -18.99 2.92 -5.77
CA THR A 12 -20.14 3.80 -5.51
C THR A 12 -20.35 4.03 -4.00
N PRO A 13 -21.03 5.13 -3.63
CA PRO A 13 -21.43 5.36 -2.24
C PRO A 13 -22.28 4.24 -1.64
N GLU A 14 -23.14 3.62 -2.45
CA GLU A 14 -24.01 2.50 -2.02
C GLU A 14 -23.17 1.27 -1.66
N GLN A 15 -22.19 0.93 -2.49
CA GLN A 15 -21.25 -0.17 -2.20
C GLN A 15 -20.46 0.09 -0.94
N ALA A 16 -20.04 1.35 -0.71
CA ALA A 16 -19.31 1.73 0.49
C ALA A 16 -20.15 1.52 1.77
N LYS A 17 -21.43 1.89 1.75
CA LYS A 17 -22.38 1.62 2.86
C LYS A 17 -22.53 0.12 3.12
N ILE A 18 -22.71 -0.67 2.07
CA ILE A 18 -22.83 -2.14 2.20
C ILE A 18 -21.55 -2.71 2.82
N ALA A 19 -20.38 -2.24 2.41
CA ALA A 19 -19.10 -2.68 2.95
C ALA A 19 -18.98 -2.33 4.45
N GLU A 20 -19.34 -1.11 4.83
CA GLU A 20 -19.35 -0.67 6.24
C GLU A 20 -20.33 -1.49 7.08
N GLU A 21 -21.56 -1.69 6.61
CA GLU A 21 -22.57 -2.51 7.29
C GLU A 21 -22.13 -3.98 7.43
N ALA A 22 -21.37 -4.50 6.47
CA ALA A 22 -20.79 -5.83 6.52
C ALA A 22 -19.57 -5.95 7.45
N GLY A 23 -19.10 -4.83 8.03
CA GLY A 23 -18.01 -4.81 8.99
C GLY A 23 -16.63 -4.56 8.40
N ALA A 24 -16.52 -4.01 7.20
CA ALA A 24 -15.25 -3.53 6.67
C ALA A 24 -14.66 -2.46 7.59
N CYS A 25 -13.33 -2.49 7.78
CA CYS A 25 -12.65 -1.50 8.61
C CYS A 25 -12.20 -0.26 7.84
N ALA A 26 -12.19 -0.33 6.51
CA ALA A 26 -11.92 0.77 5.59
C ALA A 26 -12.44 0.40 4.20
N VAL A 27 -12.58 1.39 3.33
CA VAL A 27 -12.88 1.19 1.91
C VAL A 27 -11.81 1.84 1.03
N MET A 28 -11.59 1.26 -0.15
CA MET A 28 -10.75 1.81 -1.21
C MET A 28 -11.67 2.35 -2.30
N ALA A 29 -11.69 3.66 -2.49
CA ALA A 29 -12.50 4.33 -3.50
C ALA A 29 -11.83 4.22 -4.88
N LEU A 30 -12.49 3.56 -5.82
CA LEU A 30 -12.00 3.31 -7.18
C LEU A 30 -13.10 3.58 -8.20
N GLU A 31 -12.79 4.19 -9.34
CA GLU A 31 -13.72 4.23 -10.48
C GLU A 31 -13.87 2.86 -11.14
N ARG A 32 -12.76 2.10 -11.15
CA ARG A 32 -12.68 0.74 -11.71
C ARG A 32 -11.89 -0.13 -10.76
N ILE A 33 -12.40 -1.32 -10.49
CA ILE A 33 -11.64 -2.32 -9.72
C ILE A 33 -10.44 -2.83 -10.54
N PRO A 34 -9.41 -3.40 -9.91
CA PRO A 34 -8.20 -3.88 -10.61
C PRO A 34 -8.49 -4.83 -11.78
N ALA A 35 -9.52 -5.66 -11.69
CA ALA A 35 -9.93 -6.55 -12.77
C ALA A 35 -10.37 -5.77 -14.04
N ASP A 36 -11.16 -4.72 -13.87
CA ASP A 36 -11.65 -3.88 -14.97
C ASP A 36 -10.51 -3.05 -15.59
N ILE A 37 -9.59 -2.56 -14.75
CA ILE A 37 -8.40 -1.84 -15.23
C ILE A 37 -7.55 -2.76 -16.11
N ARG A 38 -7.31 -4.00 -15.68
CA ARG A 38 -6.56 -5.00 -16.45
C ARG A 38 -7.24 -5.35 -17.76
N ALA A 39 -8.56 -5.54 -17.75
CA ALA A 39 -9.34 -5.89 -18.94
C ALA A 39 -9.41 -4.76 -19.97
N ALA A 40 -9.53 -3.51 -19.51
CA ALA A 40 -9.65 -2.35 -20.40
C ALA A 40 -8.32 -1.95 -21.05
N GLY A 41 -7.18 -2.20 -20.39
CA GLY A 41 -5.86 -1.71 -20.82
C GLY A 41 -5.75 -0.19 -20.82
N GLY A 42 -4.70 0.33 -21.46
CA GLY A 42 -4.46 1.77 -21.56
C GLY A 42 -3.93 2.43 -20.26
N VAL A 43 -3.99 3.77 -20.21
CA VAL A 43 -3.50 4.53 -19.05
C VAL A 43 -4.58 4.59 -17.97
N SER A 44 -4.24 4.11 -16.78
CA SER A 44 -5.08 4.20 -15.59
C SER A 44 -4.53 5.27 -14.65
N ARG A 45 -5.40 6.18 -14.21
CA ARG A 45 -5.07 7.33 -13.36
C ARG A 45 -5.83 7.26 -12.04
N MET A 46 -5.57 8.22 -11.13
CA MET A 46 -6.40 8.38 -9.93
C MET A 46 -7.87 8.56 -10.31
N SER A 47 -8.76 8.14 -9.42
CA SER A 47 -10.21 8.30 -9.58
C SER A 47 -10.63 9.77 -9.43
N ASP A 48 -11.80 10.12 -10.00
CA ASP A 48 -12.36 11.47 -9.92
C ASP A 48 -12.55 11.91 -8.45
N PRO A 49 -11.99 13.05 -8.02
CA PRO A 49 -12.16 13.57 -6.67
C PRO A 49 -13.62 13.74 -6.24
N LYS A 50 -14.52 14.05 -7.19
CA LYS A 50 -15.96 14.18 -6.88
C LYS A 50 -16.58 12.83 -6.50
N MET A 51 -16.20 11.76 -7.19
CA MET A 51 -16.63 10.39 -6.85
C MET A 51 -16.09 9.98 -5.47
N ILE A 52 -14.80 10.25 -5.21
CA ILE A 52 -14.18 9.95 -3.92
C ILE A 52 -14.90 10.68 -2.79
N LYS A 53 -15.22 11.98 -2.95
CA LYS A 53 -15.99 12.75 -1.97
C LYS A 53 -17.37 12.16 -1.70
N GLY A 54 -18.07 11.70 -2.74
CA GLY A 54 -19.36 11.03 -2.56
C GLY A 54 -19.26 9.76 -1.71
N ILE A 55 -18.16 9.02 -1.81
CA ILE A 55 -17.90 7.86 -0.95
C ILE A 55 -17.56 8.31 0.48
N GLN A 56 -16.70 9.34 0.65
CA GLN A 56 -16.37 9.88 1.98
C GLN A 56 -17.62 10.36 2.74
N GLU A 57 -18.56 10.99 2.06
CA GLU A 57 -19.82 11.47 2.66
C GLU A 57 -20.79 10.32 3.03
N ALA A 58 -20.61 9.14 2.43
CA ALA A 58 -21.52 8.02 2.60
C ALA A 58 -21.19 7.11 3.79
N VAL A 59 -19.94 7.10 4.27
CA VAL A 59 -19.45 6.17 5.31
C VAL A 59 -18.73 6.90 6.43
N SER A 60 -18.65 6.24 7.60
CA SER A 60 -17.93 6.74 8.78
C SER A 60 -16.55 6.07 8.96
N ILE A 61 -16.30 4.99 8.22
CA ILE A 61 -15.00 4.29 8.22
C ILE A 61 -14.01 4.99 7.29
N PRO A 62 -12.69 4.82 7.49
CA PRO A 62 -11.67 5.44 6.65
C PRO A 62 -11.83 5.13 5.17
N VAL A 63 -11.63 6.15 4.34
CA VAL A 63 -11.62 6.04 2.88
C VAL A 63 -10.20 6.19 2.36
N MET A 64 -9.76 5.22 1.57
CA MET A 64 -8.49 5.23 0.87
C MET A 64 -8.70 5.54 -0.61
N ALA A 65 -7.72 6.15 -1.26
CA ALA A 65 -7.71 6.33 -2.70
C ALA A 65 -6.32 6.11 -3.28
N LYS A 66 -6.25 5.75 -4.57
CA LYS A 66 -4.99 5.45 -5.25
C LYS A 66 -4.46 6.63 -6.03
N CYS A 67 -3.15 6.86 -5.96
CA CYS A 67 -2.40 7.70 -6.89
C CYS A 67 -1.40 6.85 -7.67
N ARG A 68 -0.96 7.36 -8.82
CA ARG A 68 0.08 6.72 -9.62
C ARG A 68 1.44 6.82 -8.94
N ILE A 69 2.28 5.81 -9.11
CA ILE A 69 3.67 5.83 -8.64
C ILE A 69 4.39 7.06 -9.20
N GLY A 70 5.02 7.84 -8.33
CA GLY A 70 5.78 9.05 -8.68
C GLY A 70 4.94 10.28 -9.03
N HIS A 71 3.62 10.21 -8.96
CA HIS A 71 2.76 11.34 -9.33
C HIS A 71 2.34 12.18 -8.13
N PHE A 72 3.25 13.01 -7.64
CA PHE A 72 3.01 13.82 -6.44
C PHE A 72 1.80 14.76 -6.53
N ALA A 73 1.47 15.28 -7.75
CA ALA A 73 0.31 16.16 -7.93
C ALA A 73 -1.02 15.42 -7.68
N GLU A 74 -1.15 14.14 -8.08
CA GLU A 74 -2.32 13.32 -7.70
C GLU A 74 -2.41 13.15 -6.17
N ALA A 75 -1.29 12.93 -5.50
CA ALA A 75 -1.26 12.85 -4.04
C ALA A 75 -1.66 14.17 -3.38
N GLN A 76 -1.23 15.32 -3.92
CA GLN A 76 -1.65 16.64 -3.43
C GLN A 76 -3.17 16.86 -3.59
N ILE A 77 -3.75 16.42 -4.71
CA ILE A 77 -5.21 16.49 -4.92
C ILE A 77 -5.92 15.65 -3.88
N LEU A 78 -5.45 14.42 -3.63
CA LEU A 78 -6.06 13.51 -2.64
C LEU A 78 -5.93 14.08 -1.22
N GLU A 79 -4.77 14.64 -0.85
CA GLU A 79 -4.60 15.31 0.44
C GLU A 79 -5.52 16.52 0.57
N ALA A 80 -5.70 17.32 -0.49
CA ALA A 80 -6.58 18.48 -0.49
C ALA A 80 -8.06 18.16 -0.33
N ILE A 81 -8.50 16.95 -0.70
CA ILE A 81 -9.86 16.46 -0.43
C ILE A 81 -9.97 15.72 0.89
N GLU A 82 -8.93 15.79 1.73
CA GLU A 82 -8.89 15.21 3.08
C GLU A 82 -9.11 13.69 3.09
N ILE A 83 -8.50 12.98 2.13
CA ILE A 83 -8.52 11.50 2.12
C ILE A 83 -7.81 10.94 3.35
N ASP A 84 -8.29 9.85 3.93
CA ASP A 84 -7.69 9.25 5.13
C ASP A 84 -6.36 8.54 4.85
N TYR A 85 -6.21 7.90 3.68
CA TYR A 85 -4.99 7.21 3.24
C TYR A 85 -4.82 7.34 1.73
N ILE A 86 -3.57 7.51 1.29
CA ILE A 86 -3.20 7.45 -0.14
C ILE A 86 -2.47 6.14 -0.41
N ASP A 87 -2.95 5.33 -1.35
CA ASP A 87 -2.23 4.16 -1.87
C ASP A 87 -1.46 4.57 -3.14
N GLU A 88 -0.15 4.73 -3.03
CA GLU A 88 0.74 4.89 -4.18
C GLU A 88 0.91 3.51 -4.84
N SER A 89 0.13 3.28 -5.92
CA SER A 89 -0.23 1.94 -6.34
C SER A 89 0.28 1.55 -7.72
N GLU A 90 0.86 0.36 -7.79
CA GLU A 90 1.26 -0.31 -9.03
C GLU A 90 0.07 -0.77 -9.90
N VAL A 91 -1.16 -0.72 -9.40
CA VAL A 91 -2.40 -1.01 -10.16
C VAL A 91 -2.66 0.05 -11.21
N LEU A 92 -2.31 1.31 -10.90
CA LEU A 92 -2.39 2.41 -11.84
C LEU A 92 -1.14 2.48 -12.73
N SER A 93 -1.25 3.16 -13.87
CA SER A 93 -0.11 3.36 -14.75
C SER A 93 0.94 4.25 -14.07
N PRO A 94 2.19 3.82 -13.88
CA PRO A 94 3.21 4.64 -13.23
C PRO A 94 3.41 5.96 -13.99
N ALA A 95 3.62 7.04 -13.25
CA ALA A 95 4.04 8.33 -13.81
C ALA A 95 5.57 8.45 -13.83
N ASP A 96 6.23 7.72 -12.93
CA ASP A 96 7.68 7.60 -12.87
C ASP A 96 8.04 6.13 -12.66
N ASP A 97 8.99 5.61 -13.43
CA ASP A 97 9.45 4.22 -13.35
C ASP A 97 10.63 4.04 -12.38
N LYS A 98 11.20 5.14 -11.92
CA LYS A 98 12.39 5.17 -11.07
C LYS A 98 12.10 5.67 -9.65
N TYR A 99 11.37 6.77 -9.53
CA TYR A 99 11.16 7.44 -8.25
C TYR A 99 9.71 7.30 -7.76
N HIS A 100 9.58 6.90 -6.49
CA HIS A 100 8.34 7.01 -5.74
C HIS A 100 8.20 8.42 -5.14
N ILE A 101 6.98 8.76 -4.73
CA ILE A 101 6.69 10.02 -4.06
C ILE A 101 7.48 10.08 -2.72
N ASP A 102 8.09 11.23 -2.43
CA ASP A 102 8.58 11.52 -1.08
C ASP A 102 7.38 11.79 -0.15
N LYS A 103 7.03 10.80 0.63
CA LYS A 103 5.84 10.80 1.50
C LYS A 103 6.02 11.66 2.73
N THR A 104 7.27 12.04 3.06
CA THR A 104 7.56 12.93 4.20
C THR A 104 7.05 14.36 3.98
N MET A 105 6.77 14.71 2.71
CA MET A 105 6.21 16.00 2.33
C MET A 105 4.69 16.13 2.59
N PHE A 106 4.02 15.04 2.97
CA PHE A 106 2.57 14.96 3.15
C PHE A 106 2.21 14.69 4.61
N LYS A 107 1.04 15.15 5.03
CA LYS A 107 0.45 14.83 6.34
C LYS A 107 -0.37 13.55 6.32
N VAL A 108 -1.00 13.26 5.17
CA VAL A 108 -1.78 12.06 4.97
C VAL A 108 -0.89 10.82 4.94
N PRO A 109 -1.25 9.72 5.62
CA PRO A 109 -0.48 8.48 5.61
C PRO A 109 -0.57 7.77 4.25
N PHE A 110 0.57 7.17 3.84
CA PHE A 110 0.68 6.43 2.58
C PHE A 110 0.72 4.93 2.78
N VAL A 111 0.05 4.23 1.87
CA VAL A 111 0.15 2.79 1.65
C VAL A 111 0.99 2.55 0.39
N CYS A 112 1.87 1.57 0.42
CA CYS A 112 2.64 1.13 -0.75
C CYS A 112 2.65 -0.38 -0.88
N GLY A 113 2.69 -0.86 -2.12
CA GLY A 113 2.88 -2.28 -2.40
C GLY A 113 4.34 -2.71 -2.26
N ALA A 114 4.58 -3.95 -1.79
CA ALA A 114 5.89 -4.57 -1.77
C ALA A 114 5.80 -6.08 -2.01
N LYS A 115 6.81 -6.64 -2.71
CA LYS A 115 6.93 -8.08 -2.98
C LYS A 115 7.80 -8.80 -1.96
N ASP A 116 8.80 -8.10 -1.44
CA ASP A 116 9.85 -8.61 -0.57
C ASP A 116 10.19 -7.60 0.52
N LEU A 117 11.03 -8.01 1.48
CA LEU A 117 11.41 -7.18 2.61
C LEU A 117 12.20 -5.93 2.17
N GLY A 118 13.10 -6.06 1.19
CA GLY A 118 13.90 -4.94 0.71
C GLY A 118 13.01 -3.84 0.10
N GLU A 119 12.05 -4.22 -0.74
CA GLU A 119 11.09 -3.28 -1.31
C GLU A 119 10.24 -2.61 -0.21
N ALA A 120 9.76 -3.40 0.76
CA ALA A 120 8.99 -2.87 1.88
C ALA A 120 9.77 -1.83 2.68
N LEU A 121 11.01 -2.13 3.06
CA LEU A 121 11.85 -1.24 3.84
C LEU A 121 12.23 0.03 3.06
N ARG A 122 12.44 -0.06 1.74
CA ARG A 122 12.64 1.13 0.89
C ARG A 122 11.40 2.04 0.89
N ARG A 123 10.20 1.48 0.74
CA ARG A 123 8.95 2.28 0.83
C ARG A 123 8.76 2.91 2.20
N ILE A 124 9.09 2.18 3.26
CA ILE A 124 9.05 2.71 4.64
C ILE A 124 10.06 3.85 4.82
N ASN A 125 11.26 3.71 4.26
CA ASN A 125 12.27 4.77 4.29
C ASN A 125 11.81 6.06 3.57
N GLU A 126 10.97 5.93 2.55
CA GLU A 126 10.34 7.05 1.85
C GLU A 126 9.13 7.64 2.59
N GLY A 127 8.77 7.09 3.75
CA GLY A 127 7.68 7.58 4.59
C GLY A 127 6.36 6.78 4.48
N ALA A 128 6.35 5.58 3.87
CA ALA A 128 5.16 4.75 3.87
C ALA A 128 4.76 4.33 5.30
N SER A 129 3.49 4.51 5.63
CA SER A 129 2.89 4.19 6.93
C SER A 129 2.27 2.79 6.98
N MET A 130 2.11 2.16 5.83
CA MET A 130 1.50 0.84 5.69
C MET A 130 2.03 0.15 4.43
N ILE A 131 2.25 -1.16 4.52
CA ILE A 131 2.69 -1.99 3.38
C ILE A 131 1.58 -2.96 2.99
N ARG A 132 1.26 -2.99 1.70
CA ARG A 132 0.42 -3.99 1.08
C ARG A 132 1.31 -5.02 0.38
N THR A 133 1.15 -6.30 0.74
CA THR A 133 1.84 -7.38 0.02
C THR A 133 1.24 -7.46 -1.39
N LYS A 134 2.09 -7.31 -2.39
CA LYS A 134 1.67 -7.41 -3.80
C LYS A 134 1.15 -8.82 -4.11
N GLY A 135 0.19 -8.89 -5.06
CA GLY A 135 -0.30 -10.11 -5.66
C GLY A 135 -0.39 -9.94 -7.17
N GLU A 136 -1.34 -10.61 -7.80
CA GLU A 136 -1.75 -10.41 -9.19
C GLU A 136 -3.16 -9.79 -9.20
N PRO A 137 -3.29 -8.46 -9.10
CA PRO A 137 -4.58 -7.81 -9.00
C PRO A 137 -5.44 -8.06 -10.24
N GLY A 138 -6.72 -8.34 -10.03
CA GLY A 138 -7.68 -8.58 -11.10
C GLY A 138 -7.66 -9.98 -11.72
N THR A 139 -6.89 -10.93 -11.19
CA THR A 139 -6.86 -12.32 -11.69
C THR A 139 -7.63 -13.30 -10.81
N GLY A 140 -7.88 -12.98 -9.54
CA GLY A 140 -8.38 -13.94 -8.53
C GLY A 140 -7.35 -14.99 -8.13
N ASP A 141 -6.12 -14.92 -8.64
CA ASP A 141 -5.02 -15.84 -8.30
C ASP A 141 -4.35 -15.42 -6.98
N VAL A 142 -4.80 -15.99 -5.89
CA VAL A 142 -4.25 -15.75 -4.54
C VAL A 142 -2.87 -16.37 -4.32
N VAL A 143 -2.41 -17.25 -5.21
CA VAL A 143 -1.10 -17.94 -5.07
C VAL A 143 0.05 -16.92 -5.03
N GLN A 144 -0.02 -15.87 -5.84
CA GLN A 144 1.01 -14.83 -5.85
C GLN A 144 1.06 -14.05 -4.53
N ALA A 145 -0.10 -13.68 -3.98
CA ALA A 145 -0.18 -13.02 -2.68
C ALA A 145 0.40 -13.91 -1.56
N VAL A 146 0.05 -15.20 -1.55
CA VAL A 146 0.60 -16.18 -0.61
C VAL A 146 2.12 -16.32 -0.76
N ARG A 147 2.62 -16.38 -2.00
CA ARG A 147 4.07 -16.48 -2.29
C ARG A 147 4.82 -15.28 -1.74
N HIS A 148 4.38 -14.07 -2.04
CA HIS A 148 5.04 -12.84 -1.57
C HIS A 148 4.95 -12.69 -0.05
N MET A 149 3.81 -13.02 0.56
CA MET A 149 3.69 -13.02 2.01
C MET A 149 4.65 -14.02 2.67
N ARG A 150 4.78 -15.23 2.12
CA ARG A 150 5.73 -16.24 2.62
C ARG A 150 7.18 -15.78 2.46
N MET A 151 7.51 -15.12 1.34
CA MET A 151 8.84 -14.55 1.10
C MET A 151 9.15 -13.45 2.11
N MET A 152 8.24 -12.49 2.31
CA MET A 152 8.36 -11.44 3.32
C MET A 152 8.63 -12.03 4.72
N GLN A 153 7.84 -13.01 5.13
CA GLN A 153 7.98 -13.65 6.44
C GLN A 153 9.28 -14.46 6.57
N ALA A 154 9.74 -15.10 5.48
CA ALA A 154 11.01 -15.82 5.47
C ALA A 154 12.21 -14.87 5.63
N GLU A 155 12.18 -13.73 4.93
CA GLU A 155 13.23 -12.71 5.02
C GLU A 155 13.28 -12.05 6.40
N ILE A 156 12.12 -11.74 7.00
CA ILE A 156 12.03 -11.24 8.38
C ILE A 156 12.66 -12.24 9.35
N ARG A 157 12.37 -13.54 9.21
CA ARG A 157 12.97 -14.58 10.05
C ARG A 157 14.48 -14.70 9.81
N ARG A 158 14.94 -14.59 8.56
CA ARG A 158 16.37 -14.61 8.21
C ARG A 158 17.09 -13.48 8.93
N ILE A 159 16.64 -12.24 8.76
CA ILE A 159 17.22 -11.07 9.44
C ILE A 159 17.18 -11.23 10.97
N GLY A 160 16.07 -11.75 11.49
CA GLY A 160 15.92 -11.95 12.91
C GLY A 160 16.87 -12.99 13.53
N ALA A 161 17.44 -13.90 12.72
CA ALA A 161 18.38 -14.94 13.16
C ALA A 161 19.86 -14.58 12.93
N MET A 162 20.16 -13.46 12.24
CA MET A 162 21.53 -13.00 11.98
C MET A 162 22.22 -12.53 13.26
N SER A 163 23.56 -12.53 13.27
CA SER A 163 24.36 -11.79 14.24
C SER A 163 24.41 -10.31 13.87
N GLU A 164 24.76 -9.46 14.84
CA GLU A 164 24.76 -7.99 14.64
C GLU A 164 25.72 -7.53 13.53
N ASP A 165 26.86 -8.19 13.38
CA ASP A 165 27.85 -7.89 12.35
C ASP A 165 27.37 -8.23 10.94
N GLU A 166 26.50 -9.24 10.78
CA GLU A 166 25.88 -9.61 9.50
C GLU A 166 24.84 -8.58 9.04
N LEU A 167 24.28 -7.75 9.92
CA LEU A 167 23.24 -6.78 9.58
C LEU A 167 23.73 -5.69 8.61
N TYR A 168 25.02 -5.33 8.65
CA TYR A 168 25.59 -4.37 7.71
C TYR A 168 25.57 -4.89 6.27
N ASP A 169 25.87 -6.17 6.07
CA ASP A 169 25.80 -6.78 4.75
C ASP A 169 24.36 -6.97 4.31
N ALA A 170 23.48 -7.38 5.20
CA ALA A 170 22.04 -7.45 4.91
C ALA A 170 21.47 -6.10 4.46
N ALA A 171 21.86 -4.99 5.08
CA ALA A 171 21.44 -3.65 4.69
C ALA A 171 21.91 -3.28 3.27
N LYS A 172 23.14 -3.66 2.91
CA LYS A 172 23.67 -3.49 1.54
C LYS A 172 22.92 -4.35 0.52
N GLU A 173 22.68 -5.64 0.84
CA GLU A 173 21.94 -6.56 -0.03
C GLU A 173 20.52 -6.06 -0.31
N LEU A 174 19.82 -5.63 0.72
CA LEU A 174 18.46 -5.12 0.63
C LEU A 174 18.37 -3.69 0.07
N GLN A 175 19.51 -2.98 0.00
CA GLN A 175 19.60 -1.57 -0.42
C GLN A 175 18.74 -0.66 0.46
N VAL A 176 18.86 -0.80 1.77
CA VAL A 176 18.08 -0.06 2.78
C VAL A 176 18.99 0.50 3.89
N PRO A 177 18.53 1.53 4.63
CA PRO A 177 19.23 2.01 5.82
C PRO A 177 19.41 0.92 6.88
N TYR A 178 20.58 0.95 7.55
CA TYR A 178 20.91 -0.03 8.58
C TYR A 178 19.92 -0.07 9.76
N ASP A 179 19.44 1.08 10.18
CA ASP A 179 18.49 1.21 11.30
C ASP A 179 17.17 0.48 11.05
N LEU A 180 16.70 0.41 9.80
CA LEU A 180 15.51 -0.37 9.45
C LEU A 180 15.77 -1.88 9.52
N VAL A 181 16.96 -2.33 9.11
CA VAL A 181 17.36 -3.74 9.25
C VAL A 181 17.50 -4.12 10.71
N GLN A 182 18.14 -3.26 11.50
CA GLN A 182 18.27 -3.42 12.96
C GLN A 182 16.89 -3.51 13.61
N TYR A 183 15.95 -2.63 13.26
CA TYR A 183 14.57 -2.71 13.76
C TYR A 183 13.93 -4.08 13.49
N VAL A 184 14.05 -4.59 12.25
CA VAL A 184 13.50 -5.90 11.88
C VAL A 184 14.20 -7.02 12.66
N HIS A 185 15.53 -6.93 12.84
CA HIS A 185 16.29 -7.90 13.63
C HIS A 185 15.81 -7.97 15.08
N GLU A 186 15.66 -6.82 15.75
CA GLU A 186 15.23 -6.74 17.14
C GLU A 186 13.76 -7.12 17.34
N ASN A 187 12.86 -6.64 16.47
CA ASN A 187 11.43 -6.73 16.66
C ASN A 187 10.76 -7.89 15.90
N LYS A 188 11.46 -8.57 14.98
CA LYS A 188 10.97 -9.70 14.15
C LYS A 188 9.71 -9.35 13.34
N LYS A 189 9.56 -8.08 12.97
CA LYS A 189 8.41 -7.54 12.21
C LYS A 189 8.78 -6.24 11.51
N LEU A 190 7.95 -5.81 10.58
CA LEU A 190 8.03 -4.45 10.00
C LEU A 190 7.66 -3.39 11.05
N PRO A 191 8.21 -2.15 10.95
CA PRO A 191 7.82 -1.03 11.81
C PRO A 191 6.41 -0.50 11.54
N VAL A 192 5.78 -0.93 10.45
CA VAL A 192 4.44 -0.53 10.02
C VAL A 192 3.52 -1.74 9.82
N VAL A 193 2.22 -1.50 9.70
CA VAL A 193 1.24 -2.53 9.38
C VAL A 193 1.51 -3.11 8.00
N ASN A 194 1.45 -4.42 7.87
CA ASN A 194 1.48 -5.15 6.61
C ASN A 194 0.18 -5.94 6.44
N PHE A 195 -0.43 -5.85 5.27
CA PHE A 195 -1.63 -6.59 4.88
C PHE A 195 -1.51 -7.12 3.45
N ALA A 196 -2.36 -8.06 3.05
CA ALA A 196 -2.39 -8.66 1.71
C ALA A 196 -3.73 -8.44 1.04
#